data_c5944c123ed973baf818d6eb6eaa2820
#
_entry.id   c5944c123ed973baf818d6eb6eaa2820
#
_cell.length_a   1.000
_cell.length_b   1.000
_cell.length_c   1.000
_cell.angle_alpha   90.00
_cell.angle_beta   90.00
_cell.angle_gamma   90.00
#
_symmetry.space_group_name_H-M   'P 1'
#
loop_
_entity.id
_entity.type
_entity.pdbx_description
1 polymer ?
#
loop_
_entity_poly.entity_id
_entity_poly.type
_entity_poly.pdbx_seq_one_letter_code
_entity_poly.pdbx_strand_id
1 'polypeptide(L)'
;MPRIEPIEIDAATGKAAELLGQLASRGGKPGPMTRTMANAPVVLRGYLDLTRAVKRSHIDRHIAERINLAVHEWLGCAYCLAAHTRAARELGLSDIDIELARQGTATDAKVAALVAYGQQLVAAPAEVSDHQIAELRDHGYSTEQIAEVVALVALQQLTGTFNLVAGIKPEVPSARSTTQ
;
A
#
# COMPACT_ATOMS: atom_id res chain seq x y z
N MET A 1 -5.58 15.01 16.05
CA MET A 1 -6.89 14.36 15.83
C MET A 1 -7.02 14.06 14.35
N PRO A 2 -7.67 13.00 13.93
CA PRO A 2 -7.97 12.75 12.52
C PRO A 2 -8.90 13.87 11.99
N ARG A 3 -8.89 14.12 10.67
CA ARG A 3 -9.82 15.07 10.03
C ARG A 3 -11.15 14.40 9.67
N ILE A 4 -11.11 13.08 9.48
CA ILE A 4 -12.30 12.24 9.29
C ILE A 4 -12.24 11.17 10.38
N GLU A 5 -13.23 11.19 11.29
CA GLU A 5 -13.27 10.27 12.41
C GLU A 5 -13.58 8.83 11.94
N PRO A 6 -12.89 7.82 12.47
CA PRO A 6 -13.21 6.44 12.18
C PRO A 6 -14.56 6.05 12.81
N ILE A 7 -15.37 5.30 12.07
CA ILE A 7 -16.61 4.73 12.65
C ILE A 7 -16.22 3.65 13.65
N GLU A 8 -16.78 3.70 14.86
CA GLU A 8 -16.66 2.60 15.80
C GLU A 8 -17.47 1.39 15.29
N ILE A 9 -16.92 0.20 15.45
CA ILE A 9 -17.51 -1.03 14.86
C ILE A 9 -18.92 -1.24 15.39
N ASP A 10 -19.11 -1.02 16.70
CA ASP A 10 -20.40 -1.22 17.39
C ASP A 10 -21.42 -0.12 17.06
N ALA A 11 -20.97 1.04 16.55
CA ALA A 11 -21.80 2.14 16.13
C ALA A 11 -22.10 2.13 14.62
N ALA A 12 -21.49 1.23 13.86
CA ALA A 12 -21.69 1.12 12.43
C ALA A 12 -23.13 0.64 12.13
N THR A 13 -23.74 1.21 11.09
CA THR A 13 -25.09 0.85 10.64
C THR A 13 -25.10 0.56 9.14
N GLY A 14 -26.14 -0.11 8.66
CA GLY A 14 -26.39 -0.34 7.24
C GLY A 14 -25.18 -0.99 6.52
N LYS A 15 -24.81 -0.45 5.35
CA LYS A 15 -23.74 -1.00 4.51
C LYS A 15 -22.35 -0.92 5.14
N ALA A 16 -22.11 0.09 5.98
CA ALA A 16 -20.86 0.21 6.73
C ALA A 16 -20.68 -0.95 7.71
N ALA A 17 -21.73 -1.26 8.49
CA ALA A 17 -21.72 -2.40 9.43
C ALA A 17 -21.49 -3.73 8.72
N GLU A 18 -22.16 -3.95 7.57
CA GLU A 18 -21.98 -5.16 6.77
C GLU A 18 -20.52 -5.33 6.32
N LEU A 19 -19.89 -4.28 5.77
CA LEU A 19 -18.53 -4.32 5.27
C LEU A 19 -17.49 -4.49 6.39
N LEU A 20 -17.65 -3.76 7.49
CA LEU A 20 -16.78 -3.90 8.67
C LEU A 20 -16.93 -5.28 9.32
N GLY A 21 -18.15 -5.81 9.40
CA GLY A 21 -18.42 -7.16 9.88
C GLY A 21 -17.77 -8.24 9.01
N GLN A 22 -17.81 -8.10 7.67
CA GLN A 22 -17.10 -9.00 6.74
C GLN A 22 -15.59 -9.00 6.93
N LEU A 23 -15.00 -7.84 7.27
CA LEU A 23 -13.56 -7.75 7.59
C LEU A 23 -13.25 -8.44 8.92
N ALA A 24 -14.04 -8.18 9.95
CA ALA A 24 -13.87 -8.77 11.27
C ALA A 24 -13.99 -10.31 11.25
N SER A 25 -14.95 -10.86 10.49
CA SER A 25 -15.17 -12.32 10.39
C SER A 25 -14.02 -13.09 9.71
N ARG A 26 -13.13 -12.39 9.00
CA ARG A 26 -11.95 -12.97 8.34
C ARG A 26 -10.67 -12.97 9.20
N GLY A 27 -10.82 -12.72 10.50
CA GLY A 27 -9.75 -12.89 11.48
C GLY A 27 -8.94 -11.62 11.79
N GLY A 28 -9.44 -10.43 11.46
CA GLY A 28 -8.75 -9.18 11.81
C GLY A 28 -9.69 -8.08 12.33
N LYS A 29 -9.25 -7.33 13.33
CA LYS A 29 -9.95 -6.11 13.72
C LYS A 29 -9.75 -5.06 12.62
N PRO A 30 -10.82 -4.48 12.02
CA PRO A 30 -10.68 -3.40 11.04
C PRO A 30 -9.85 -2.25 11.60
N GLY A 31 -8.76 -1.91 10.90
CA GLY A 31 -7.85 -0.85 11.33
C GLY A 31 -8.43 0.56 11.12
N PRO A 32 -7.70 1.60 11.58
CA PRO A 32 -8.17 2.99 11.49
C PRO A 32 -8.58 3.38 10.07
N MET A 33 -7.79 3.05 9.05
CA MET A 33 -8.07 3.38 7.65
C MET A 33 -9.42 2.81 7.18
N THR A 34 -9.66 1.51 7.39
CA THR A 34 -10.91 0.86 6.94
C THR A 34 -12.13 1.36 7.69
N ARG A 35 -11.98 1.66 8.98
CA ARG A 35 -13.04 2.26 9.80
C ARG A 35 -13.35 3.69 9.34
N THR A 36 -12.33 4.45 8.96
CA THR A 36 -12.52 5.80 8.40
C THR A 36 -13.14 5.74 7.00
N MET A 37 -12.70 4.81 6.13
CA MET A 37 -13.33 4.58 4.81
C MET A 37 -14.80 4.16 4.91
N ALA A 38 -15.20 3.54 5.99
CA ALA A 38 -16.59 3.11 6.20
C ALA A 38 -17.58 4.28 6.26
N ASN A 39 -17.13 5.53 6.48
CA ASN A 39 -17.95 6.74 6.30
C ASN A 39 -18.46 6.88 4.85
N ALA A 40 -17.77 6.28 3.87
CA ALA A 40 -18.19 6.17 2.49
C ALA A 40 -18.19 4.69 2.05
N PRO A 41 -19.25 3.92 2.32
CA PRO A 41 -19.28 2.47 2.08
C PRO A 41 -18.96 2.07 0.62
N VAL A 42 -19.27 2.93 -0.35
CA VAL A 42 -18.92 2.71 -1.75
C VAL A 42 -17.41 2.75 -1.97
N VAL A 43 -16.69 3.63 -1.29
CA VAL A 43 -15.23 3.73 -1.36
C VAL A 43 -14.59 2.52 -0.68
N LEU A 44 -15.06 2.16 0.52
CA LEU A 44 -14.59 0.97 1.22
C LEU A 44 -14.80 -0.30 0.38
N ARG A 45 -15.96 -0.44 -0.29
CA ARG A 45 -16.23 -1.58 -1.19
C ARG A 45 -15.21 -1.62 -2.34
N GLY A 46 -15.02 -0.51 -3.04
CA GLY A 46 -14.06 -0.42 -4.15
C GLY A 46 -12.63 -0.75 -3.72
N TYR A 47 -12.19 -0.22 -2.57
CA TYR A 47 -10.91 -0.56 -1.96
C TYR A 47 -10.77 -2.06 -1.68
N LEU A 48 -11.78 -2.69 -1.07
CA LEU A 48 -11.74 -4.11 -0.74
C LEU A 48 -11.71 -5.00 -1.99
N ASP A 49 -12.44 -4.62 -3.02
CA ASP A 49 -12.50 -5.39 -4.27
C ASP A 49 -11.19 -5.26 -5.04
N LEU A 50 -10.61 -4.06 -5.15
CA LEU A 50 -9.29 -3.85 -5.76
C LEU A 50 -8.18 -4.54 -4.95
N THR A 51 -8.20 -4.45 -3.63
CA THR A 51 -7.25 -5.17 -2.74
C THR A 51 -7.30 -6.68 -2.99
N ARG A 52 -8.51 -7.24 -3.16
CA ARG A 52 -8.68 -8.67 -3.44
C ARG A 52 -8.12 -9.05 -4.82
N ALA A 53 -8.31 -8.21 -5.83
CA ALA A 53 -7.76 -8.42 -7.16
C ALA A 53 -6.23 -8.37 -7.15
N VAL A 54 -5.64 -7.32 -6.58
CA VAL A 54 -4.19 -7.12 -6.50
C VAL A 54 -3.51 -8.25 -5.70
N LYS A 55 -4.13 -8.76 -4.65
CA LYS A 55 -3.59 -9.92 -3.90
C LYS A 55 -3.51 -11.22 -4.70
N ARG A 56 -4.16 -11.30 -5.85
CA ARG A 56 -4.12 -12.45 -6.77
C ARG A 56 -3.23 -12.20 -7.98
N SER A 57 -2.54 -11.06 -8.03
CA SER A 57 -1.62 -10.73 -9.09
C SER A 57 -0.43 -11.70 -9.13
N HIS A 58 0.25 -11.74 -10.26
CA HIS A 58 1.48 -12.52 -10.49
C HIS A 58 2.74 -11.78 -10.02
N ILE A 59 2.57 -10.62 -9.39
CA ILE A 59 3.69 -9.88 -8.78
C ILE A 59 4.12 -10.59 -7.50
N ASP A 60 5.40 -10.92 -7.42
CA ASP A 60 5.99 -11.48 -6.22
C ASP A 60 5.76 -10.56 -5.01
N ARG A 61 5.42 -11.13 -3.86
CA ARG A 61 5.08 -10.37 -2.66
C ARG A 61 6.21 -9.50 -2.13
N HIS A 62 7.47 -9.95 -2.26
CA HIS A 62 8.63 -9.15 -1.86
C HIS A 62 8.80 -7.94 -2.79
N ILE A 63 8.50 -8.10 -4.09
CA ILE A 63 8.54 -7.00 -5.06
C ILE A 63 7.37 -6.06 -4.82
N ALA A 64 6.16 -6.58 -4.58
CA ALA A 64 4.98 -5.77 -4.28
C ALA A 64 5.20 -4.86 -3.06
N GLU A 65 5.80 -5.38 -1.97
CA GLU A 65 6.10 -4.57 -0.79
C GLU A 65 7.18 -3.50 -1.06
N ARG A 66 8.15 -3.77 -1.93
CA ARG A 66 9.12 -2.76 -2.37
C ARG A 66 8.44 -1.63 -3.15
N ILE A 67 7.53 -1.97 -4.07
CA ILE A 67 6.75 -0.97 -4.81
C ILE A 67 5.87 -0.16 -3.85
N ASN A 68 5.22 -0.81 -2.89
CA ASN A 68 4.40 -0.14 -1.87
C ASN A 68 5.22 0.88 -1.08
N LEU A 69 6.45 0.53 -0.67
CA LEU A 69 7.36 1.42 0.03
C LEU A 69 7.75 2.63 -0.83
N ALA A 70 8.14 2.40 -2.10
CA ALA A 70 8.49 3.48 -3.04
C ALA A 70 7.33 4.47 -3.25
N VAL A 71 6.12 3.94 -3.48
CA VAL A 71 4.91 4.76 -3.69
C VAL A 71 4.58 5.58 -2.45
N HIS A 72 4.64 4.99 -1.27
CA HIS A 72 4.28 5.69 -0.04
C HIS A 72 5.36 6.66 0.44
N GLU A 73 6.63 6.42 0.12
CA GLU A 73 7.69 7.41 0.31
C GLU A 73 7.43 8.63 -0.56
N TRP A 74 7.13 8.44 -1.85
CA TRP A 74 6.78 9.51 -2.77
C TRP A 74 5.57 10.32 -2.30
N LEU A 75 4.53 9.65 -1.81
CA LEU A 75 3.31 10.30 -1.30
C LEU A 75 3.52 10.98 0.06
N GLY A 76 4.58 10.66 0.78
CA GLY A 76 4.82 11.16 2.15
C GLY A 76 3.84 10.60 3.18
N CYS A 77 3.29 9.39 2.97
CA CYS A 77 2.33 8.77 3.88
C CYS A 77 3.02 8.01 5.01
N ALA A 78 3.33 8.66 6.12
CA ALA A 78 4.02 8.06 7.25
C ALA A 78 3.25 6.84 7.85
N TYR A 79 1.92 6.89 7.89
CA TYR A 79 1.09 5.75 8.32
C TYR A 79 1.30 4.54 7.43
N CYS A 80 1.28 4.75 6.11
CA CYS A 80 1.45 3.69 5.14
C CYS A 80 2.88 3.13 5.17
N LEU A 81 3.89 4.00 5.25
CA LEU A 81 5.29 3.59 5.39
C LEU A 81 5.50 2.71 6.61
N ALA A 82 4.95 3.07 7.78
CA ALA A 82 5.06 2.26 8.98
C ALA A 82 4.42 0.87 8.80
N ALA A 83 3.26 0.80 8.13
CA ALA A 83 2.55 -0.45 7.87
C ALA A 83 3.34 -1.35 6.90
N HIS A 84 3.81 -0.80 5.77
CA HIS A 84 4.55 -1.55 4.75
C HIS A 84 5.97 -1.89 5.18
N THR A 85 6.63 -1.06 5.98
CA THR A 85 7.91 -1.41 6.62
C THR A 85 7.76 -2.64 7.51
N ARG A 86 6.69 -2.71 8.31
CA ARG A 86 6.41 -3.89 9.14
C ARG A 86 6.15 -5.12 8.26
N ALA A 87 5.29 -5.01 7.25
CA ALA A 87 4.97 -6.11 6.34
C ALA A 87 6.21 -6.60 5.58
N ALA A 88 7.08 -5.70 5.13
CA ALA A 88 8.34 -6.03 4.47
C ALA A 88 9.28 -6.82 5.40
N ARG A 89 9.41 -6.42 6.66
CA ARG A 89 10.19 -7.18 7.67
C ARG A 89 9.60 -8.55 7.96
N GLU A 90 8.28 -8.66 8.05
CA GLU A 90 7.58 -9.94 8.23
C GLU A 90 7.80 -10.90 7.04
N LEU A 91 8.03 -10.36 5.84
CA LEU A 91 8.43 -11.11 4.65
C LEU A 91 9.94 -11.43 4.62
N GLY A 92 10.75 -10.91 5.52
CA GLY A 92 12.19 -11.16 5.59
C GLY A 92 13.04 -10.17 4.78
N LEU A 93 12.50 -9.04 4.34
CA LEU A 93 13.32 -7.98 3.74
C LEU A 93 14.23 -7.37 4.83
N SER A 94 15.52 -7.20 4.48
CA SER A 94 16.47 -6.51 5.34
C SER A 94 16.17 -5.00 5.43
N ASP A 95 16.74 -4.32 6.43
CA ASP A 95 16.63 -2.88 6.53
C ASP A 95 17.28 -2.16 5.33
N ILE A 96 18.32 -2.77 4.73
CA ILE A 96 18.93 -2.27 3.48
C ILE A 96 17.95 -2.40 2.31
N ASP A 97 17.26 -3.53 2.15
CA ASP A 97 16.24 -3.73 1.12
C ASP A 97 15.09 -2.71 1.24
N ILE A 98 14.66 -2.45 2.47
CA ILE A 98 13.60 -1.50 2.77
C ILE A 98 14.03 -0.07 2.40
N GLU A 99 15.25 0.31 2.74
CA GLU A 99 15.78 1.63 2.42
C GLU A 99 15.96 1.82 0.90
N LEU A 100 16.50 0.84 0.19
CA LEU A 100 16.59 0.86 -1.26
C LEU A 100 15.21 0.95 -1.93
N ALA A 101 14.24 0.19 -1.42
CA ALA A 101 12.88 0.24 -1.92
C ALA A 101 12.24 1.63 -1.76
N ARG A 102 12.45 2.30 -0.63
CA ARG A 102 12.00 3.69 -0.40
C ARG A 102 12.62 4.67 -1.39
N GLN A 103 13.87 4.39 -1.83
CA GLN A 103 14.56 5.16 -2.87
C GLN A 103 14.13 4.78 -4.30
N GLY A 104 13.17 3.87 -4.47
CA GLY A 104 12.69 3.43 -5.78
C GLY A 104 13.61 2.44 -6.49
N THR A 105 14.44 1.69 -5.75
CA THR A 105 15.41 0.75 -6.33
C THR A 105 15.54 -0.54 -5.52
N ALA A 106 16.42 -1.44 -5.94
CA ALA A 106 16.78 -2.69 -5.26
C ALA A 106 18.20 -3.11 -5.66
N THR A 107 18.78 -4.05 -4.92
CA THR A 107 20.11 -4.62 -5.25
C THR A 107 20.09 -5.45 -6.54
N ASP A 108 19.03 -6.22 -6.76
CA ASP A 108 18.82 -6.99 -7.98
C ASP A 108 18.29 -6.09 -9.09
N ALA A 109 18.94 -6.07 -10.26
CA ALA A 109 18.62 -5.19 -11.37
C ALA A 109 17.21 -5.42 -11.93
N LYS A 110 16.75 -6.67 -12.00
CA LYS A 110 15.40 -7.02 -12.44
C LYS A 110 14.35 -6.44 -11.48
N VAL A 111 14.56 -6.62 -10.17
CA VAL A 111 13.66 -6.07 -9.15
C VAL A 111 13.69 -4.54 -9.16
N ALA A 112 14.89 -3.94 -9.28
CA ALA A 112 15.06 -2.50 -9.35
C ALA A 112 14.27 -1.88 -10.50
N ALA A 113 14.30 -2.48 -11.70
CA ALA A 113 13.55 -2.01 -12.85
C ALA A 113 12.02 -1.94 -12.57
N LEU A 114 11.45 -2.97 -11.94
CA LEU A 114 10.01 -2.99 -11.64
C LEU A 114 9.63 -2.03 -10.51
N VAL A 115 10.51 -1.87 -9.50
CA VAL A 115 10.29 -0.90 -8.39
C VAL A 115 10.36 0.54 -8.93
N ALA A 116 11.34 0.84 -9.78
CA ALA A 116 11.47 2.14 -10.44
C ALA A 116 10.25 2.45 -11.33
N TYR A 117 9.75 1.45 -12.06
CA TYR A 117 8.50 1.60 -12.83
C TYR A 117 7.31 1.92 -11.92
N GLY A 118 7.16 1.24 -10.80
CA GLY A 118 6.11 1.55 -9.82
C GLY A 118 6.21 2.97 -9.28
N GLN A 119 7.42 3.46 -8.97
CA GLN A 119 7.66 4.84 -8.55
C GLN A 119 7.35 5.84 -9.68
N GLN A 120 7.74 5.53 -10.91
CA GLN A 120 7.44 6.36 -12.08
C GLN A 120 5.94 6.54 -12.29
N LEU A 121 5.14 5.48 -12.10
CA LEU A 121 3.68 5.54 -12.24
C LEU A 121 3.01 6.49 -11.24
N VAL A 122 3.56 6.67 -10.05
CA VAL A 122 3.01 7.64 -9.08
C VAL A 122 3.56 9.05 -9.30
N ALA A 123 4.82 9.16 -9.75
CA ALA A 123 5.51 10.45 -9.90
C ALA A 123 5.13 11.18 -11.19
N ALA A 124 5.23 10.50 -12.33
CA ALA A 124 5.05 11.07 -13.66
C ALA A 124 4.61 9.99 -14.67
N PRO A 125 3.36 9.48 -14.57
CA PRO A 125 2.90 8.36 -15.42
C PRO A 125 2.94 8.68 -16.92
N ALA A 126 2.81 9.95 -17.31
CA ALA A 126 2.90 10.38 -18.71
C ALA A 126 4.32 10.29 -19.30
N GLU A 127 5.34 10.13 -18.47
CA GLU A 127 6.74 10.02 -18.88
C GLU A 127 7.20 8.55 -19.05
N VAL A 128 6.31 7.59 -18.80
CA VAL A 128 6.61 6.17 -19.07
C VAL A 128 6.83 6.00 -20.57
N SER A 129 8.04 5.56 -20.95
CA SER A 129 8.45 5.44 -22.34
C SER A 129 8.33 4.00 -22.86
N ASP A 130 8.25 3.86 -24.19
CA ASP A 130 8.31 2.54 -24.85
C ASP A 130 9.61 1.80 -24.52
N HIS A 131 10.73 2.53 -24.35
CA HIS A 131 12.01 1.96 -23.94
C HIS A 131 11.93 1.32 -22.56
N GLN A 132 11.33 1.99 -21.58
CA GLN A 132 11.15 1.44 -20.23
C GLN A 132 10.28 0.19 -20.23
N ILE A 133 9.22 0.16 -21.04
CA ILE A 133 8.39 -1.04 -21.20
C ILE A 133 9.16 -2.18 -21.88
N ALA A 134 10.02 -1.89 -22.87
CA ALA A 134 10.88 -2.89 -23.49
C ALA A 134 11.89 -3.45 -22.48
N GLU A 135 12.55 -2.60 -21.71
CA GLU A 135 13.48 -2.99 -20.64
C GLU A 135 12.84 -3.95 -19.62
N LEU A 136 11.59 -3.65 -19.17
CA LEU A 136 10.87 -4.55 -18.29
C LEU A 136 10.65 -5.93 -18.92
N ARG A 137 10.34 -6.00 -20.23
CA ARG A 137 10.21 -7.26 -20.96
C ARG A 137 11.54 -8.01 -21.09
N ASP A 138 12.63 -7.29 -21.32
CA ASP A 138 13.99 -7.86 -21.38
C ASP A 138 14.40 -8.45 -20.03
N HIS A 139 13.94 -7.88 -18.92
CA HIS A 139 14.05 -8.44 -17.58
C HIS A 139 13.11 -9.65 -17.33
N GLY A 140 12.28 -10.02 -18.31
CA GLY A 140 11.39 -11.18 -18.27
C GLY A 140 10.06 -10.93 -17.56
N TYR A 141 9.61 -9.67 -17.41
CA TYR A 141 8.25 -9.38 -16.94
C TYR A 141 7.24 -9.51 -18.07
N SER A 142 6.14 -10.21 -17.80
CA SER A 142 5.05 -10.34 -18.76
C SER A 142 4.26 -9.03 -18.90
N THR A 143 3.54 -8.89 -20.01
CA THR A 143 2.60 -7.76 -20.19
C THR A 143 1.54 -7.72 -19.08
N GLU A 144 1.12 -8.87 -18.57
CA GLU A 144 0.19 -8.99 -17.45
C GLU A 144 0.79 -8.42 -16.16
N GLN A 145 2.02 -8.80 -15.81
CA GLN A 145 2.72 -8.27 -14.63
C GLN A 145 2.92 -6.75 -14.71
N ILE A 146 3.29 -6.23 -15.88
CA ILE A 146 3.43 -4.78 -16.10
C ILE A 146 2.10 -4.06 -15.85
N ALA A 147 0.98 -4.61 -16.34
CA ALA A 147 -0.35 -4.06 -16.10
C ALA A 147 -0.80 -4.19 -14.63
N GLU A 148 -0.46 -5.28 -13.97
CA GLU A 148 -0.76 -5.52 -12.55
C GLU A 148 -0.05 -4.51 -11.63
N VAL A 149 1.16 -4.05 -11.99
CA VAL A 149 1.85 -2.97 -11.26
C VAL A 149 1.04 -1.68 -11.31
N VAL A 150 0.39 -1.36 -12.44
CA VAL A 150 -0.49 -0.19 -12.52
C VAL A 150 -1.65 -0.29 -11.51
N ALA A 151 -2.28 -1.46 -11.41
CA ALA A 151 -3.34 -1.70 -10.44
C ALA A 151 -2.84 -1.62 -8.98
N LEU A 152 -1.64 -2.17 -8.71
CA LEU A 152 -0.99 -2.08 -7.41
C LEU A 152 -0.73 -0.62 -7.03
N VAL A 153 -0.13 0.17 -7.91
CA VAL A 153 0.15 1.59 -7.67
C VAL A 153 -1.15 2.38 -7.47
N ALA A 154 -2.19 2.14 -8.28
CA ALA A 154 -3.50 2.79 -8.11
C ALA A 154 -4.11 2.49 -6.73
N LEU A 155 -3.99 1.25 -6.24
CA LEU A 155 -4.42 0.87 -4.90
C LEU A 155 -3.65 1.66 -3.82
N GLN A 156 -2.33 1.77 -3.96
CA GLN A 156 -1.49 2.49 -2.99
C GLN A 156 -1.71 4.02 -3.05
N GLN A 157 -1.97 4.58 -4.23
CA GLN A 157 -2.38 5.98 -4.38
C GLN A 157 -3.71 6.25 -3.67
N LEU A 158 -4.70 5.37 -3.86
CA LEU A 158 -5.99 5.48 -3.16
C LEU A 158 -5.79 5.48 -1.64
N THR A 159 -5.06 4.49 -1.10
CA THR A 159 -4.87 4.35 0.36
C THR A 159 -4.01 5.47 0.93
N GLY A 160 -2.92 5.82 0.27
CA GLY A 160 -2.01 6.89 0.70
C GLY A 160 -2.71 8.25 0.72
N THR A 161 -3.36 8.62 -0.37
CA THR A 161 -4.12 9.88 -0.47
C THR A 161 -5.24 9.93 0.56
N PHE A 162 -5.99 8.82 0.70
CA PHE A 162 -7.06 8.74 1.70
C PHE A 162 -6.54 8.96 3.12
N ASN A 163 -5.46 8.26 3.51
CA ASN A 163 -4.87 8.38 4.84
C ASN A 163 -4.34 9.78 5.12
N LEU A 164 -3.71 10.42 4.13
CA LEU A 164 -3.23 11.80 4.23
C LEU A 164 -4.38 12.79 4.40
N VAL A 165 -5.42 12.68 3.58
CA VAL A 165 -6.61 13.55 3.65
C VAL A 165 -7.36 13.35 4.96
N ALA A 166 -7.55 12.11 5.38
CA ALA A 166 -8.23 11.77 6.63
C ALA A 166 -7.42 12.12 7.89
N GLY A 167 -6.11 12.40 7.74
CA GLY A 167 -5.23 12.73 8.85
C GLY A 167 -4.94 11.53 9.75
N ILE A 168 -4.89 10.32 9.18
CA ILE A 168 -4.53 9.12 9.92
C ILE A 168 -3.02 9.11 10.16
N LYS A 169 -2.64 8.97 11.42
CA LYS A 169 -1.24 8.95 11.84
C LYS A 169 -0.81 7.52 12.24
N PRO A 170 0.47 7.17 12.07
CA PRO A 170 0.97 5.92 12.62
C PRO A 170 0.78 5.90 14.14
N GLU A 171 0.46 4.73 14.69
CA GLU A 171 0.54 4.53 16.12
C GLU A 171 2.01 4.69 16.52
N VAL A 172 2.33 5.74 17.25
CA VAL A 172 3.66 5.89 17.85
C VAL A 172 3.77 4.77 18.88
N PRO A 173 4.78 3.88 18.81
CA PRO A 173 5.02 2.95 19.91
C PRO A 173 5.18 3.81 21.15
N SER A 174 4.32 3.60 22.16
CA SER A 174 4.47 4.29 23.43
C SER A 174 5.89 4.02 23.90
N ALA A 175 6.71 5.06 24.04
CA ALA A 175 8.01 4.94 24.65
C ALA A 175 7.75 4.23 25.98
N ARG A 176 8.28 3.00 26.13
CA ARG A 176 8.24 2.36 27.44
C ARG A 176 8.94 3.33 28.36
N SER A 177 8.18 3.87 29.30
CA SER A 177 8.73 4.61 30.43
C SER A 177 9.75 3.70 31.10
N THR A 178 11.03 3.93 30.81
CA THR A 178 12.12 3.43 31.63
C THR A 178 12.16 4.29 32.86
N THR A 179 11.25 4.04 33.79
CA THR A 179 11.39 4.49 35.16
C THR A 179 12.29 3.46 35.82
N GLN A 180 13.54 3.86 36.05
CA GLN A 180 14.41 3.24 37.04
C GLN A 180 13.87 3.55 38.42
#